data_02c5630043992081fe8e00ca5f7dd504
#
_entry.id   02c5630043992081fe8e00ca5f7dd504
#
_cell.length_a   1.000
_cell.length_b   1.000
_cell.length_c   1.000
_cell.angle_alpha   90.00
_cell.angle_beta   90.00
_cell.angle_gamma   90.00
#
_symmetry.space_group_name_H-M   'P 1'
#
loop_
_entity.id
_entity.type
_entity.pdbx_description
1 polymer ?
#
loop_
_entity_poly.entity_id
_entity_poly.type
_entity_poly.pdbx_seq_one_letter_code
_entity_poly.pdbx_strand_id
1 'polypeptide(L)'
;MDKQKPVTAEHDFPPYSLCGSVPLCLIHQRTQRNVAKPADQSVTAAMPLILVYDGSCGFCSRSVQFILRHERRHDLLFVTRDSPLGQDLRRHFRLEGVESMLWVDGDQTSIESNAVLRAARYLGGTWSALAALGSLLPSFLRNWAYRLIARHRRKLSSVATSCLVPTPEQRQRFLA
;
A
#
# COMPACT_ATOMS: atom_id res chain seq x y z
N MET A 1 15.36 -59.77 3.10
CA MET A 1 15.28 -59.29 4.49
C MET A 1 16.22 -58.13 4.61
N ASP A 2 15.77 -56.97 4.36
CA ASP A 2 16.59 -55.76 4.39
C ASP A 2 15.89 -54.70 5.24
N LYS A 3 16.56 -54.35 6.36
CA LYS A 3 16.01 -53.52 7.42
C LYS A 3 16.31 -52.05 7.10
N GLN A 4 15.29 -51.35 6.62
CA GLN A 4 15.39 -49.90 6.52
C GLN A 4 15.36 -49.23 7.90
N LYS A 5 16.49 -48.52 8.20
CA LYS A 5 16.61 -47.65 9.35
C LYS A 5 15.78 -46.36 9.14
N PRO A 6 15.11 -45.85 10.18
CA PRO A 6 14.47 -44.54 10.12
C PRO A 6 15.53 -43.43 10.18
N VAL A 7 15.48 -42.52 9.21
CA VAL A 7 16.25 -41.29 9.21
C VAL A 7 15.52 -40.28 10.09
N THR A 8 16.05 -40.07 11.28
CA THR A 8 15.66 -38.95 12.14
C THR A 8 16.35 -37.71 11.59
N ALA A 9 15.62 -36.89 10.83
CA ALA A 9 16.04 -35.55 10.51
C ALA A 9 15.73 -34.64 11.69
N GLU A 10 16.72 -34.47 12.53
CA GLU A 10 16.76 -33.45 13.57
C GLU A 10 17.04 -32.12 12.87
N HIS A 11 15.99 -31.37 12.56
CA HIS A 11 16.12 -29.98 12.15
C HIS A 11 16.40 -29.15 13.39
N ASP A 12 17.67 -28.88 13.63
CA ASP A 12 18.14 -27.82 14.51
C ASP A 12 17.64 -26.46 13.94
N PHE A 13 16.49 -26.04 14.44
CA PHE A 13 16.10 -24.64 14.33
C PHE A 13 16.83 -23.86 15.41
N PRO A 14 17.62 -22.85 15.06
CA PRO A 14 18.16 -21.95 16.05
C PRO A 14 17.00 -21.24 16.77
N PRO A 15 17.11 -20.98 18.09
CA PRO A 15 16.07 -20.29 18.84
C PRO A 15 15.97 -18.85 18.33
N TYR A 16 14.96 -18.56 17.52
CA TYR A 16 14.59 -17.18 17.24
C TYR A 16 14.07 -16.56 18.51
N SER A 17 14.99 -15.88 19.15
CA SER A 17 14.72 -15.01 20.28
C SER A 17 13.61 -14.04 19.90
N LEU A 18 12.51 -14.10 20.65
CA LEU A 18 11.37 -13.23 20.60
C LEU A 18 11.79 -11.76 20.70
N CYS A 19 11.96 -11.10 19.58
CA CYS A 19 11.86 -9.65 19.48
C CYS A 19 11.47 -9.33 18.04
N GLY A 20 10.26 -9.71 17.68
CA GLY A 20 9.75 -9.65 16.32
C GLY A 20 8.77 -8.50 16.10
N SER A 21 9.10 -7.32 16.51
CA SER A 21 8.50 -6.14 15.91
C SER A 21 9.51 -5.67 14.87
N VAL A 22 9.22 -5.87 13.58
CA VAL A 22 9.92 -5.13 12.53
C VAL A 22 9.63 -3.67 12.85
N PRO A 23 10.61 -2.92 13.34
CA PRO A 23 10.30 -1.59 13.83
C PRO A 23 9.89 -0.74 12.63
N LEU A 24 8.77 -0.07 12.73
CA LEU A 24 8.41 1.10 11.91
C LEU A 24 9.64 2.02 11.71
N CYS A 25 10.58 1.96 12.63
CA CYS A 25 11.88 2.60 12.61
C CYS A 25 12.74 2.25 11.37
N LEU A 26 12.67 1.03 10.82
CA LEU A 26 13.41 0.66 9.62
C LEU A 26 12.80 1.27 8.35
N ILE A 27 11.49 1.42 8.32
CA ILE A 27 10.79 2.13 7.24
C ILE A 27 11.18 3.62 7.32
N HIS A 28 11.22 4.18 8.52
CA HIS A 28 11.62 5.55 8.77
C HIS A 28 13.10 5.81 8.36
N GLN A 29 14.00 4.90 8.69
CA GLN A 29 15.43 5.04 8.34
C GLN A 29 15.71 4.84 6.84
N ARG A 30 14.93 4.00 6.14
CA ARG A 30 15.10 3.78 4.70
C ARG A 30 14.53 4.95 3.89
N THR A 31 13.45 5.56 4.37
CA THR A 31 12.86 6.76 3.77
C THR A 31 13.77 7.96 3.90
N GLN A 32 14.48 8.09 5.04
CA GLN A 32 15.42 9.23 5.26
C GLN A 32 16.65 9.18 4.35
N ARG A 33 17.09 8.02 3.89
CA ARG A 33 18.29 7.88 3.02
C ARG A 33 18.06 8.25 1.56
N ASN A 34 16.81 8.29 1.11
CA ASN A 34 16.48 8.50 -0.31
C ASN A 34 15.80 9.85 -0.60
N VAL A 35 15.60 10.69 0.40
CA VAL A 35 15.05 12.03 0.20
C VAL A 35 16.19 13.03 0.24
N ALA A 36 16.65 13.45 -0.94
CA ALA A 36 17.51 14.62 -1.08
C ALA A 36 16.76 15.84 -0.54
N LYS A 37 17.37 16.49 0.45
CA LYS A 37 16.85 17.56 1.28
C LYS A 37 16.63 18.85 0.48
N PRO A 38 15.44 19.42 0.41
CA PRO A 38 15.29 20.87 0.32
C PRO A 38 15.06 21.43 1.73
N ALA A 39 15.77 22.50 2.01
CA ALA A 39 15.72 23.21 3.28
C ALA A 39 14.42 23.99 3.42
N ASP A 40 13.58 23.58 4.31
CA ASP A 40 12.88 24.37 5.32
C ASP A 40 12.12 23.41 6.26
N GLN A 41 12.39 23.54 7.56
CA GLN A 41 11.96 22.56 8.54
C GLN A 41 11.22 23.24 9.69
N SER A 42 9.95 23.04 9.70
CA SER A 42 9.20 22.80 10.95
C SER A 42 8.85 21.30 10.98
N VAL A 43 9.71 20.50 11.61
CA VAL A 43 9.58 19.06 11.67
C VAL A 43 8.59 18.68 12.75
N THR A 44 7.34 18.68 12.42
CA THR A 44 6.45 17.65 12.95
C THR A 44 6.79 16.39 12.15
N ALA A 45 7.34 15.37 12.77
CA ALA A 45 7.68 14.11 12.11
C ALA A 45 6.39 13.46 11.59
N ALA A 46 5.93 13.91 10.44
CA ALA A 46 4.77 13.36 9.77
C ALA A 46 5.14 11.95 9.35
N MET A 47 4.45 10.97 9.89
CA MET A 47 4.57 9.58 9.49
C MET A 47 4.32 9.47 7.99
N PRO A 48 5.09 8.64 7.25
CA PRO A 48 4.97 8.58 5.80
C PRO A 48 3.59 8.09 5.37
N LEU A 49 3.02 8.75 4.37
CA LEU A 49 1.81 8.29 3.72
C LEU A 49 2.15 7.15 2.76
N ILE A 50 1.49 6.00 2.90
CA ILE A 50 1.75 4.84 2.08
C ILE A 50 0.45 4.34 1.45
N LEU A 51 0.50 4.07 0.14
CA LEU A 51 -0.56 3.40 -0.59
C LEU A 51 -0.11 2.00 -0.98
N VAL A 52 -0.73 0.98 -0.40
CA VAL A 52 -0.52 -0.42 -0.80
C VAL A 52 -1.55 -0.79 -1.86
N TYR A 53 -1.09 -1.25 -3.02
CA TYR A 53 -1.95 -1.57 -4.16
C TYR A 53 -1.58 -2.91 -4.79
N ASP A 54 -2.48 -3.46 -5.59
CA ASP A 54 -2.25 -4.69 -6.35
C ASP A 54 -1.47 -4.37 -7.63
N GLY A 55 -0.18 -4.72 -7.65
CA GLY A 55 0.72 -4.47 -8.78
C GLY A 55 0.38 -5.27 -10.03
N SER A 56 -0.29 -6.42 -9.88
CA SER A 56 -0.73 -7.27 -10.99
C SER A 56 -2.04 -6.81 -11.63
N CYS A 57 -2.75 -5.90 -10.97
CA CYS A 57 -4.05 -5.40 -11.42
C CYS A 57 -3.92 -4.13 -12.26
N GLY A 58 -4.21 -4.18 -13.55
CA GLY A 58 -4.14 -3.01 -14.45
C GLY A 58 -5.06 -1.86 -14.02
N PHE A 59 -6.21 -2.13 -13.39
CA PHE A 59 -7.06 -1.09 -12.83
C PHE A 59 -6.38 -0.36 -11.67
N CYS A 60 -5.73 -1.12 -10.76
CA CYS A 60 -5.00 -0.54 -9.65
C CYS A 60 -3.80 0.29 -10.13
N SER A 61 -3.06 -0.20 -11.11
CA SER A 61 -1.95 0.54 -11.72
C SER A 61 -2.40 1.85 -12.38
N ARG A 62 -3.56 1.85 -13.05
CA ARG A 62 -4.16 3.09 -13.59
C ARG A 62 -4.58 4.07 -12.49
N SER A 63 -5.10 3.56 -11.37
CA SER A 63 -5.43 4.40 -10.21
C SER A 63 -4.18 5.06 -9.62
N VAL A 64 -3.07 4.34 -9.53
CA VAL A 64 -1.77 4.90 -9.11
C VAL A 64 -1.29 5.96 -10.11
N GLN A 65 -1.35 5.69 -11.43
CA GLN A 65 -1.02 6.69 -12.45
C GLN A 65 -1.89 7.94 -12.35
N PHE A 66 -3.18 7.75 -12.08
CA PHE A 66 -4.11 8.86 -11.90
C PHE A 66 -3.70 9.73 -10.71
N ILE A 67 -3.34 9.12 -9.58
CA ILE A 67 -2.84 9.83 -8.40
C ILE A 67 -1.58 10.60 -8.75
N LEU A 68 -0.58 9.95 -9.36
CA LEU A 68 0.70 10.56 -9.76
C LEU A 68 0.56 11.76 -10.70
N ARG A 69 -0.52 11.80 -11.52
CA ARG A 69 -0.79 12.91 -12.44
C ARG A 69 -1.51 14.08 -11.80
N HIS A 70 -2.26 13.84 -10.73
CA HIS A 70 -3.15 14.85 -10.14
C HIS A 70 -2.75 15.27 -8.74
N GLU A 71 -1.78 14.60 -8.13
CA GLU A 71 -1.27 14.97 -6.81
C GLU A 71 -0.56 16.32 -6.82
N ARG A 72 -0.62 17.00 -5.69
CA ARG A 72 0.03 18.31 -5.47
C ARG A 72 1.20 18.23 -4.50
N ARG A 73 1.21 17.22 -3.64
CA ARG A 73 2.14 17.12 -2.51
C ARG A 73 3.38 16.28 -2.80
N HIS A 74 3.30 15.26 -3.62
CA HIS A 74 4.38 14.35 -4.01
C HIS A 74 5.09 13.60 -2.86
N ASP A 75 4.42 13.44 -1.71
CA ASP A 75 4.94 12.79 -0.50
C ASP A 75 4.34 11.39 -0.26
N LEU A 76 3.43 10.94 -1.12
CA LEU A 76 2.81 9.62 -1.05
C LEU A 76 3.77 8.55 -1.58
N LEU A 77 3.99 7.51 -0.78
CA LEU A 77 4.78 6.34 -1.14
C LEU A 77 3.88 5.21 -1.65
N PHE A 78 4.37 4.47 -2.61
CA PHE A 78 3.65 3.37 -3.25
C PHE A 78 4.32 2.05 -2.95
N VAL A 79 3.54 1.06 -2.51
CA VAL A 79 4.01 -0.29 -2.18
C VAL A 79 3.12 -1.30 -2.90
N THR A 80 3.73 -2.27 -3.55
CA THR A 80 2.94 -3.38 -4.10
C THR A 80 2.54 -4.34 -2.98
N ARG A 81 1.31 -4.85 -3.05
CA ARG A 81 0.76 -5.78 -2.07
C ARG A 81 1.65 -7.02 -1.87
N ASP A 82 2.24 -7.51 -2.96
CA ASP A 82 2.97 -8.77 -3.00
C ASP A 82 4.46 -8.60 -2.64
N SER A 83 4.94 -7.36 -2.47
CA SER A 83 6.29 -7.11 -1.98
C SER A 83 6.45 -7.48 -0.51
N PRO A 84 7.67 -7.78 -0.04
CA PRO A 84 7.93 -8.06 1.37
C PRO A 84 7.38 -6.98 2.30
N LEU A 85 7.62 -5.71 1.97
CA LEU A 85 7.11 -4.57 2.74
C LEU A 85 5.58 -4.50 2.73
N GLY A 86 4.93 -4.77 1.59
CA GLY A 86 3.48 -4.78 1.48
C GLY A 86 2.83 -5.87 2.33
N GLN A 87 3.45 -7.04 2.37
CA GLN A 87 3.02 -8.17 3.21
C GLN A 87 3.22 -7.85 4.70
N ASP A 88 4.35 -7.24 5.07
CA ASP A 88 4.64 -6.84 6.45
C ASP A 88 3.66 -5.79 6.96
N LEU A 89 3.36 -4.76 6.16
CA LEU A 89 2.34 -3.77 6.50
C LEU A 89 0.97 -4.42 6.71
N ARG A 90 0.58 -5.34 5.84
CA ARG A 90 -0.72 -6.04 5.95
C ARG A 90 -0.79 -6.93 7.18
N ARG A 91 0.30 -7.62 7.55
CA ARG A 91 0.40 -8.38 8.80
C ARG A 91 0.32 -7.47 10.02
N HIS A 92 1.06 -6.38 10.01
CA HIS A 92 1.07 -5.41 11.11
C HIS A 92 -0.34 -4.91 11.43
N PHE A 93 -1.12 -4.56 10.40
CA PHE A 93 -2.49 -4.08 10.56
C PHE A 93 -3.56 -5.18 10.55
N ARG A 94 -3.17 -6.46 10.55
CA ARG A 94 -4.07 -7.63 10.53
C ARG A 94 -5.03 -7.64 9.34
N LEU A 95 -4.54 -7.27 8.17
CA LEU A 95 -5.31 -7.12 6.93
C LEU A 95 -4.86 -8.12 5.84
N GLU A 96 -4.30 -9.27 6.22
CA GLU A 96 -3.73 -10.27 5.30
C GLU A 96 -4.75 -10.82 4.30
N GLY A 97 -6.00 -11.04 4.74
CA GLY A 97 -7.09 -11.53 3.89
C GLY A 97 -7.82 -10.46 3.06
N VAL A 98 -7.45 -9.19 3.19
CA VAL A 98 -8.16 -8.09 2.52
C VAL A 98 -7.52 -7.81 1.16
N GLU A 99 -8.24 -8.08 0.07
CA GLU A 99 -7.75 -7.84 -1.30
C GLU A 99 -8.01 -6.41 -1.83
N SER A 100 -8.24 -5.47 -0.94
CA SER A 100 -8.47 -4.08 -1.32
C SER A 100 -7.20 -3.25 -1.27
N MET A 101 -7.26 -2.06 -1.87
CA MET A 101 -6.27 -1.01 -1.68
C MET A 101 -6.22 -0.62 -0.20
N LEU A 102 -5.01 -0.43 0.34
CA LEU A 102 -4.78 -0.01 1.71
C LEU A 102 -4.09 1.35 1.73
N TRP A 103 -4.68 2.30 2.42
CA TRP A 103 -4.08 3.59 2.72
C TRP A 103 -3.56 3.57 4.15
N VAL A 104 -2.29 3.88 4.31
CA VAL A 104 -1.61 3.96 5.61
C VAL A 104 -1.20 5.40 5.87
N ASP A 105 -1.54 5.91 7.03
CA ASP A 105 -1.24 7.25 7.51
C ASP A 105 -0.78 7.13 8.97
N GLY A 106 0.50 6.96 9.18
CA GLY A 106 1.04 6.58 10.48
C GLY A 106 0.45 5.26 10.99
N ASP A 107 -0.16 5.30 12.16
CA ASP A 107 -0.81 4.15 12.79
C ASP A 107 -2.26 3.95 12.30
N GLN A 108 -2.76 4.84 11.46
CA GLN A 108 -4.12 4.75 10.93
C GLN A 108 -4.13 4.08 9.56
N THR A 109 -5.09 3.18 9.38
CA THR A 109 -5.31 2.53 8.10
C THR A 109 -6.72 2.77 7.59
N SER A 110 -6.85 2.76 6.28
CA SER A 110 -8.15 2.79 5.61
C SER A 110 -8.15 1.82 4.45
N ILE A 111 -9.26 1.10 4.30
CA ILE A 111 -9.48 0.11 3.26
C ILE A 111 -10.73 0.43 2.45
N GLU A 112 -10.90 -0.26 1.32
CA GLU A 112 -12.10 -0.16 0.48
C GLU A 112 -12.43 1.30 0.10
N SER A 113 -13.70 1.71 0.29
CA SER A 113 -14.16 3.06 -0.06
C SER A 113 -13.49 4.16 0.78
N ASN A 114 -13.08 3.87 2.01
CA ASN A 114 -12.41 4.85 2.85
C ASN A 114 -11.00 5.16 2.33
N ALA A 115 -10.26 4.16 1.81
CA ALA A 115 -8.98 4.39 1.17
C ALA A 115 -9.13 5.29 -0.07
N VAL A 116 -10.17 5.09 -0.87
CA VAL A 116 -10.47 5.94 -2.04
C VAL A 116 -10.76 7.38 -1.62
N LEU A 117 -11.57 7.58 -0.56
CA LEU A 117 -11.85 8.92 -0.05
C LEU A 117 -10.59 9.61 0.50
N ARG A 118 -9.70 8.87 1.17
CA ARG A 118 -8.42 9.40 1.63
C ARG A 118 -7.53 9.80 0.46
N ALA A 119 -7.42 8.97 -0.57
CA ALA A 119 -6.69 9.27 -1.79
C ALA A 119 -7.27 10.52 -2.50
N ALA A 120 -8.60 10.63 -2.61
CA ALA A 120 -9.24 11.81 -3.21
C ALA A 120 -9.01 13.10 -2.39
N ARG A 121 -9.02 13.02 -1.06
CA ARG A 121 -8.66 14.16 -0.20
C ARG A 121 -7.19 14.55 -0.36
N TYR A 122 -6.31 13.58 -0.51
CA TYR A 122 -4.88 13.81 -0.75
C TYR A 122 -4.63 14.58 -2.05
N LEU A 123 -5.37 14.29 -3.12
CA LEU A 123 -5.28 15.01 -4.39
C LEU A 123 -5.66 16.49 -4.25
N GLY A 124 -6.51 16.83 -3.29
CA GLY A 124 -6.95 18.20 -3.06
C GLY A 124 -7.90 18.74 -4.13
N GLY A 125 -8.19 20.05 -4.08
CA GLY A 125 -9.03 20.74 -5.06
C GLY A 125 -10.42 20.09 -5.22
N THR A 126 -10.84 19.90 -6.46
CA THR A 126 -12.16 19.31 -6.81
C THR A 126 -12.31 17.88 -6.31
N TRP A 127 -11.21 17.11 -6.26
CA TRP A 127 -11.22 15.73 -5.75
C TRP A 127 -11.51 15.67 -4.25
N SER A 128 -11.01 16.64 -3.48
CA SER A 128 -11.32 16.75 -2.06
C SER A 128 -12.79 17.11 -1.82
N ALA A 129 -13.36 17.98 -2.65
CA ALA A 129 -14.79 18.32 -2.59
C ALA A 129 -15.66 17.10 -2.92
N LEU A 130 -15.29 16.31 -3.96
CA LEU A 130 -15.97 15.06 -4.29
C LEU A 130 -15.85 14.04 -3.16
N ALA A 131 -14.69 13.94 -2.50
CA ALA A 131 -14.52 13.08 -1.34
C ALA A 131 -15.38 13.51 -0.16
N ALA A 132 -15.53 14.82 0.08
CA ALA A 132 -16.40 15.35 1.11
C ALA A 132 -17.87 15.00 0.81
N LEU A 133 -18.31 15.18 -0.43
CA LEU A 133 -19.65 14.78 -0.87
C LEU A 133 -19.85 13.27 -0.74
N GLY A 134 -18.87 12.49 -1.18
CA GLY A 134 -18.90 11.02 -1.04
C GLY A 134 -18.93 10.56 0.41
N SER A 135 -18.37 11.32 1.36
CA SER A 135 -18.39 10.97 2.77
C SER A 135 -19.78 11.12 3.41
N LEU A 136 -20.70 11.87 2.79
CA LEU A 136 -22.10 11.99 3.24
C LEU A 136 -22.89 10.71 2.98
N LEU A 137 -22.46 9.88 2.01
CA LEU A 137 -23.10 8.60 1.78
C LEU A 137 -22.77 7.62 2.91
N PRO A 138 -23.74 6.82 3.35
CA PRO A 138 -23.50 5.76 4.33
C PRO A 138 -22.41 4.79 3.88
N SER A 139 -21.57 4.34 4.81
CA SER A 139 -20.41 3.48 4.52
C SER A 139 -20.79 2.18 3.83
N PHE A 140 -21.96 1.59 4.18
CA PHE A 140 -22.42 0.35 3.56
C PHE A 140 -22.66 0.51 2.05
N LEU A 141 -23.24 1.65 1.61
CA LEU A 141 -23.52 1.92 0.20
C LEU A 141 -22.23 2.16 -0.58
N ARG A 142 -21.28 2.91 -0.01
CA ARG A 142 -19.98 3.16 -0.60
C ARG A 142 -19.18 1.86 -0.76
N ASN A 143 -19.16 1.03 0.28
CA ASN A 143 -18.47 -0.25 0.26
C ASN A 143 -19.13 -1.23 -0.70
N TRP A 144 -20.45 -1.22 -0.82
CA TRP A 144 -21.14 -2.01 -1.83
C TRP A 144 -20.71 -1.60 -3.25
N ALA A 145 -20.73 -0.30 -3.56
CA ALA A 145 -20.28 0.21 -4.86
C ALA A 145 -18.80 -0.13 -5.11
N TYR A 146 -17.92 0.03 -4.10
CA TYR A 146 -16.52 -0.34 -4.18
C TYR A 146 -16.35 -1.83 -4.52
N ARG A 147 -17.06 -2.71 -3.79
CA ARG A 147 -16.99 -4.16 -4.01
C ARG A 147 -17.51 -4.58 -5.38
N LEU A 148 -18.52 -3.89 -5.90
CA LEU A 148 -19.03 -4.09 -7.25
C LEU A 148 -17.93 -3.80 -8.28
N ILE A 149 -17.25 -2.66 -8.17
CA ILE A 149 -16.11 -2.29 -9.01
C ILE A 149 -14.96 -3.29 -8.82
N ALA A 150 -14.65 -3.65 -7.59
CA ALA A 150 -13.57 -4.59 -7.27
C ALA A 150 -13.80 -5.98 -7.88
N ARG A 151 -15.03 -6.47 -7.94
CA ARG A 151 -15.38 -7.74 -8.63
C ARG A 151 -15.15 -7.67 -10.13
N HIS A 152 -15.38 -6.52 -10.75
CA HIS A 152 -15.26 -6.33 -12.19
C HIS A 152 -13.88 -5.81 -12.61
N ARG A 153 -13.02 -5.43 -11.67
CA ARG A 153 -11.69 -4.82 -11.96
C ARG A 153 -10.81 -5.69 -12.86
N ARG A 154 -10.90 -7.03 -12.73
CA ARG A 154 -10.16 -7.96 -13.61
C ARG A 154 -10.65 -7.89 -15.06
N LYS A 155 -11.94 -7.73 -15.29
CA LYS A 155 -12.53 -7.55 -16.63
C LYS A 155 -12.20 -6.16 -17.18
N LEU A 156 -12.21 -5.12 -16.35
CA LEU A 156 -11.81 -3.76 -16.71
C LEU A 156 -10.29 -3.66 -16.96
N SER A 157 -9.51 -4.60 -16.44
CA SER A 157 -8.06 -4.67 -16.59
C SER A 157 -7.63 -5.26 -17.94
N SER A 158 -8.48 -6.02 -18.63
CA SER A 158 -8.14 -6.71 -19.89
C SER A 158 -7.90 -5.76 -21.08
N VAL A 159 -8.29 -4.49 -20.93
CA VAL A 159 -8.09 -3.48 -21.99
C VAL A 159 -6.83 -2.68 -21.66
N ALA A 160 -5.73 -3.11 -22.25
CA ALA A 160 -4.38 -2.54 -22.22
C ALA A 160 -3.56 -2.80 -20.95
N THR A 161 -2.59 -3.66 -21.12
CA THR A 161 -1.39 -3.83 -20.28
C THR A 161 -0.52 -2.56 -20.39
N SER A 162 -1.04 -1.41 -19.96
CA SER A 162 -0.18 -0.24 -19.80
C SER A 162 0.64 -0.46 -18.53
N CYS A 163 1.82 -1.05 -18.71
CA CYS A 163 2.83 -1.10 -17.67
C CYS A 163 2.96 0.31 -17.09
N LEU A 164 2.83 0.41 -15.77
CA LEU A 164 3.12 1.65 -15.07
C LEU A 164 4.62 1.91 -15.24
N VAL A 165 4.96 2.85 -16.09
CA VAL A 165 6.35 3.29 -16.27
C VAL A 165 6.50 4.61 -15.53
N PRO A 166 6.89 4.58 -14.24
CA PRO A 166 7.10 5.80 -13.49
C PRO A 166 8.34 6.53 -14.02
N THR A 167 8.32 7.86 -13.97
CA THR A 167 9.51 8.67 -14.25
C THR A 167 10.64 8.34 -13.27
N PRO A 168 11.90 8.65 -13.58
CA PRO A 168 13.02 8.41 -12.66
C PRO A 168 12.80 9.00 -11.26
N GLU A 169 12.20 10.17 -11.18
CA GLU A 169 11.84 10.84 -9.93
C GLU A 169 10.71 10.11 -9.17
N GLN A 170 9.70 9.66 -9.88
CA GLN A 170 8.59 8.90 -9.31
C GLN A 170 9.05 7.53 -8.78
N ARG A 171 10.05 6.89 -9.43
CA ARG A 171 10.55 5.57 -9.00
C ARG A 171 11.06 5.56 -7.57
N GLN A 172 11.60 6.66 -7.07
CA GLN A 172 12.08 6.76 -5.70
C GLN A 172 10.97 6.59 -4.65
N ARG A 173 9.71 6.79 -5.05
CA ARG A 173 8.53 6.66 -4.19
C ARG A 173 7.89 5.27 -4.24
N PHE A 174 8.39 4.39 -5.11
CA PHE A 174 7.96 3.00 -5.17
C PHE A 174 8.90 2.15 -4.32
N LEU A 175 8.37 1.66 -3.21
CA LEU A 175 9.11 0.81 -2.29
C LEU A 175 8.84 -0.66 -2.64
N ALA A 176 9.93 -1.43 -2.76
CA ALA A 176 9.88 -2.86 -3.08
C ALA A 176 9.98 -3.71 -1.81
#